data_ad2440041387d2d4100ec11f4d91277b
#
_entry.id   ad2440041387d2d4100ec11f4d91277b
#
_cell.length_a   1.000
_cell.length_b   1.000
_cell.length_c   1.000
_cell.angle_alpha   90.00
_cell.angle_beta   90.00
_cell.angle_gamma   90.00
#
_symmetry.space_group_name_H-M   'P 1'
#
loop_
_entity.id
_entity.type
_entity.pdbx_description
1 polymer ?
#
loop_
_entity_poly.entity_id
_entity_poly.type
_entity_poly.pdbx_seq_one_letter_code
_entity_poly.pdbx_strand_id
1 'polypeptide(L)'
;VKEMGRRITIVESSSDVTRLFPHEYLEATLRNAGRARFDANGNVVTDEGKPWIGGNPFPNAQTGEEAFANLTMSWGRHDESVYGVRDWDIAPNGKLSYQYDFIWAEQNTVGLVSKPSPYQEGDEDKLRYQAVWFTSPTDAKGTAFLNTWHYDQRKFPELLGYLPAFKRVRNFPTNQRFEPLVPGITFFLSDAWAAGDPMLTWGNYKVIGTKPHLGAVSGNWTGKRNPNWEREVHGGPEGQTFFEDYKELVPEVIVVEAEPIGYPRAPVSKPRAYIDVRNMMYISYLTFARRGEIWKSFQPAYSHYNDGDAVYLDAAHPLWSGTRVHILDLQTHRMRRVV
;
A
#
# COMPACT_ATOMS: atom_id res chain seq x y z
N VAL A 1 17.70 12.02 8.01
CA VAL A 1 17.83 10.83 8.86
C VAL A 1 18.62 11.15 10.11
N LYS A 2 19.89 11.57 10.02
CA LYS A 2 20.70 11.96 11.19
C LYS A 2 20.09 13.12 11.99
N GLU A 3 19.57 14.11 11.31
CA GLU A 3 18.94 15.30 11.91
C GLU A 3 17.71 14.99 12.76
N MET A 4 17.09 13.83 12.52
CA MET A 4 15.87 13.39 13.20
C MET A 4 16.13 12.25 14.20
N GLY A 5 17.39 11.96 14.53
CA GLY A 5 17.76 10.96 15.53
C GLY A 5 17.43 9.50 15.18
N ARG A 6 17.11 9.24 13.92
CA ARG A 6 16.72 7.90 13.44
C ARG A 6 17.92 6.96 13.39
N ARG A 7 17.78 5.79 13.98
CA ARG A 7 18.73 4.70 13.84
C ARG A 7 18.30 3.78 12.68
N ILE A 8 19.23 3.49 11.80
CA ILE A 8 19.03 2.59 10.67
C ILE A 8 19.99 1.41 10.79
N THR A 9 19.46 0.21 10.74
CA THR A 9 20.22 -1.03 10.62
C THR A 9 20.05 -1.55 9.20
N ILE A 10 21.17 -1.76 8.51
CA ILE A 10 21.16 -2.35 7.16
C ILE A 10 21.22 -3.87 7.33
N VAL A 11 20.26 -4.54 6.70
CA VAL A 11 20.20 -6.00 6.62
C VAL A 11 20.58 -6.48 5.24
N GLU A 12 20.98 -7.74 5.14
CA GLU A 12 21.37 -8.36 3.88
C GLU A 12 20.18 -8.40 2.89
N SER A 13 20.48 -8.15 1.62
CA SER A 13 19.50 -8.24 0.55
C SER A 13 19.19 -9.68 0.19
N SER A 14 17.91 -10.01 0.10
CA SER A 14 17.48 -11.33 -0.36
C SER A 14 17.67 -11.48 -1.88
N SER A 15 18.36 -12.53 -2.29
CA SER A 15 18.41 -12.98 -3.68
C SER A 15 17.31 -14.00 -4.01
N ASP A 16 16.64 -14.50 -3.00
CA ASP A 16 15.58 -15.49 -3.14
C ASP A 16 14.22 -14.79 -3.39
N VAL A 17 13.85 -14.74 -4.65
CA VAL A 17 12.59 -14.10 -5.10
C VAL A 17 11.35 -14.78 -4.51
N THR A 18 11.43 -16.08 -4.21
CA THR A 18 10.28 -16.81 -3.62
C THR A 18 9.90 -16.30 -2.24
N ARG A 19 10.82 -15.62 -1.57
CA ARG A 19 10.57 -14.98 -0.27
C ARG A 19 9.97 -13.58 -0.36
N LEU A 20 9.73 -13.08 -1.56
CA LEU A 20 9.24 -11.72 -1.81
C LEU A 20 7.79 -11.70 -2.33
N PHE A 21 7.13 -12.86 -2.28
CA PHE A 21 5.74 -13.05 -2.72
C PHE A 21 4.98 -13.99 -1.78
N PRO A 22 3.64 -13.92 -1.75
CA PRO A 22 2.81 -15.08 -1.49
C PRO A 22 3.03 -16.11 -2.59
N HIS A 23 3.16 -17.38 -2.23
CA HIS A 23 3.52 -18.46 -3.16
C HIS A 23 2.57 -18.56 -4.36
N GLU A 24 1.27 -18.58 -4.10
CA GLU A 24 0.22 -18.69 -5.13
C GLU A 24 0.25 -17.51 -6.12
N TYR A 25 0.57 -16.31 -5.61
CA TYR A 25 0.70 -15.14 -6.46
C TYR A 25 1.92 -15.18 -7.37
N LEU A 26 3.04 -15.71 -6.87
CA LEU A 26 4.24 -15.95 -7.68
C LEU A 26 3.98 -16.98 -8.77
N GLU A 27 3.33 -18.09 -8.43
CA GLU A 27 2.96 -19.12 -9.42
C GLU A 27 2.05 -18.54 -10.51
N ALA A 28 1.04 -17.76 -10.13
CA ALA A 28 0.16 -17.09 -11.08
C ALA A 28 0.92 -16.09 -11.96
N THR A 29 1.89 -15.35 -11.39
CA THR A 29 2.76 -14.45 -12.15
C THR A 29 3.53 -15.20 -13.24
N LEU A 30 4.13 -16.33 -12.90
CA LEU A 30 4.90 -17.15 -13.85
C LEU A 30 3.98 -17.78 -14.90
N ARG A 31 2.86 -18.36 -14.50
CA ARG A 31 1.89 -19.00 -15.38
C ARG A 31 1.27 -18.04 -16.40
N ASN A 32 1.01 -16.81 -15.99
CA ASN A 32 0.30 -15.81 -16.79
C ASN A 32 1.23 -14.79 -17.47
N ALA A 33 2.56 -14.96 -17.35
CA ALA A 33 3.52 -14.06 -17.95
C ALA A 33 3.33 -13.91 -19.48
N GLY A 34 3.35 -12.66 -19.94
CA GLY A 34 3.21 -12.35 -21.37
C GLY A 34 1.78 -12.31 -21.90
N ARG A 35 0.76 -12.57 -21.07
CA ARG A 35 -0.65 -12.55 -21.46
C ARG A 35 -1.35 -11.21 -21.23
N ALA A 36 -0.72 -10.29 -20.52
CA ALA A 36 -1.29 -8.98 -20.22
C ALA A 36 -1.04 -7.98 -21.34
N ARG A 37 -2.01 -7.15 -21.61
CA ARG A 37 -1.89 -5.95 -22.43
C ARG A 37 -2.81 -4.85 -21.91
N PHE A 38 -2.64 -3.63 -22.39
CA PHE A 38 -3.62 -2.57 -22.18
C PHE A 38 -4.66 -2.59 -23.31
N ASP A 39 -5.93 -2.42 -22.95
CA ASP A 39 -7.01 -2.22 -23.91
C ASP A 39 -6.99 -0.77 -24.47
N ALA A 40 -7.92 -0.46 -25.36
CA ALA A 40 -8.05 0.87 -25.97
C ALA A 40 -8.35 1.99 -24.94
N ASN A 41 -8.80 1.64 -23.74
CA ASN A 41 -9.07 2.56 -22.66
C ASN A 41 -7.94 2.65 -21.64
N GLY A 42 -6.87 1.85 -21.80
CA GLY A 42 -5.73 1.79 -20.89
C GLY A 42 -5.90 0.83 -19.70
N ASN A 43 -6.97 0.05 -19.66
CA ASN A 43 -7.14 -0.97 -18.63
C ASN A 43 -6.30 -2.22 -18.94
N VAL A 44 -5.82 -2.87 -17.90
CA VAL A 44 -5.11 -4.14 -18.04
C VAL A 44 -6.10 -5.24 -18.44
N VAL A 45 -5.83 -5.96 -19.51
CA VAL A 45 -6.66 -7.08 -19.96
C VAL A 45 -5.76 -8.23 -20.42
N THR A 46 -6.34 -9.41 -20.52
CA THR A 46 -5.69 -10.56 -21.17
C THR A 46 -5.60 -10.35 -22.68
N ASP A 47 -4.83 -11.19 -23.35
CA ASP A 47 -4.78 -11.30 -24.81
C ASP A 47 -6.18 -11.47 -25.44
N GLU A 48 -7.11 -12.13 -24.74
CA GLU A 48 -8.52 -12.30 -25.15
C GLU A 48 -9.41 -11.05 -24.84
N GLY A 49 -8.87 -10.02 -24.20
CA GLY A 49 -9.63 -8.82 -23.82
C GLY A 49 -10.49 -8.97 -22.57
N LYS A 50 -10.29 -10.03 -21.79
CA LYS A 50 -10.97 -10.22 -20.49
C LYS A 50 -10.19 -9.54 -19.36
N PRO A 51 -10.82 -9.31 -18.19
CA PRO A 51 -10.12 -8.83 -17.00
C PRO A 51 -8.90 -9.72 -16.65
N TRP A 52 -7.92 -9.14 -15.96
CA TRP A 52 -6.68 -9.84 -15.60
C TRP A 52 -6.96 -11.09 -14.73
N ILE A 53 -6.18 -12.13 -14.93
CA ILE A 53 -6.38 -13.48 -14.37
C ILE A 53 -5.43 -13.83 -13.22
N GLY A 54 -4.74 -12.83 -12.67
CA GLY A 54 -3.92 -13.01 -11.45
C GLY A 54 -2.42 -13.05 -11.65
N GLY A 55 -1.72 -12.72 -10.59
CA GLY A 55 -0.28 -12.47 -10.61
C GLY A 55 0.07 -11.08 -11.16
N ASN A 56 1.37 -10.76 -11.20
CA ASN A 56 1.84 -9.53 -11.84
C ASN A 56 1.54 -9.55 -13.33
N PRO A 57 0.76 -8.60 -13.88
CA PRO A 57 0.51 -8.55 -15.32
C PRO A 57 1.79 -8.26 -16.13
N PHE A 58 2.69 -7.46 -15.60
CA PHE A 58 3.93 -7.05 -16.27
C PHE A 58 5.15 -7.29 -15.37
N PRO A 59 5.56 -8.56 -15.15
CA PRO A 59 6.68 -8.86 -14.24
C PRO A 59 8.02 -8.27 -14.72
N ASN A 60 8.14 -7.97 -16.01
CA ASN A 60 9.29 -7.32 -16.64
C ASN A 60 8.90 -5.94 -17.19
N ALA A 61 8.24 -5.12 -16.37
CA ALA A 61 7.73 -3.82 -16.77
C ALA A 61 8.80 -2.94 -17.44
N GLN A 62 8.47 -2.37 -18.60
CA GLN A 62 9.34 -1.48 -19.39
C GLN A 62 8.87 -0.03 -19.31
N THR A 63 7.59 0.19 -19.01
CA THR A 63 6.99 1.53 -18.89
C THR A 63 6.52 1.81 -17.49
N GLY A 64 6.25 3.08 -17.20
CA GLY A 64 5.71 3.48 -15.91
C GLY A 64 4.31 2.94 -15.68
N GLU A 65 3.49 2.88 -16.72
CA GLU A 65 2.15 2.30 -16.71
C GLU A 65 2.19 0.80 -16.38
N GLU A 66 3.09 0.05 -17.03
CA GLU A 66 3.27 -1.38 -16.76
C GLU A 66 3.73 -1.64 -15.31
N ALA A 67 4.72 -0.88 -14.85
CA ALA A 67 5.22 -1.02 -13.48
C ALA A 67 4.10 -0.74 -12.46
N PHE A 68 3.30 0.31 -12.71
CA PHE A 68 2.24 0.71 -11.81
C PHE A 68 1.01 -0.20 -11.88
N ALA A 69 0.71 -0.77 -13.04
CA ALA A 69 -0.37 -1.73 -13.21
C ALA A 69 -0.23 -2.96 -12.29
N ASN A 70 1.00 -3.41 -12.03
CA ASN A 70 1.25 -4.50 -11.08
C ASN A 70 0.78 -4.18 -9.66
N LEU A 71 0.93 -2.92 -9.24
CA LEU A 71 0.47 -2.45 -7.92
C LEU A 71 -1.05 -2.30 -7.89
N THR A 72 -1.61 -1.72 -8.95
CA THR A 72 -3.05 -1.46 -9.05
C THR A 72 -3.86 -2.75 -9.05
N MET A 73 -3.41 -3.78 -9.78
CA MET A 73 -4.15 -5.03 -9.88
C MET A 73 -4.20 -5.78 -8.54
N SER A 74 -3.12 -5.78 -7.74
CA SER A 74 -3.13 -6.37 -6.41
C SER A 74 -1.98 -5.83 -5.57
N TRP A 75 -2.24 -4.84 -4.74
CA TRP A 75 -1.20 -4.33 -3.85
C TRP A 75 -0.84 -5.31 -2.72
N GLY A 76 -1.83 -6.02 -2.17
CA GLY A 76 -1.64 -6.97 -1.06
C GLY A 76 -1.15 -8.34 -1.50
N ARG A 77 -1.26 -8.66 -2.77
CA ARG A 77 -0.88 -9.96 -3.35
C ARG A 77 -1.67 -11.15 -2.83
N HIS A 78 -2.82 -10.92 -2.21
CA HIS A 78 -3.75 -11.92 -1.72
C HIS A 78 -5.14 -11.71 -2.34
N ASP A 79 -5.91 -12.79 -2.50
CA ASP A 79 -7.30 -12.71 -2.96
C ASP A 79 -8.17 -12.05 -1.90
N GLU A 80 -7.89 -12.39 -0.64
CA GLU A 80 -8.60 -11.88 0.53
C GLU A 80 -7.58 -11.57 1.63
N SER A 81 -7.79 -10.47 2.36
CA SER A 81 -6.96 -10.15 3.52
C SER A 81 -7.76 -9.41 4.59
N VAL A 82 -7.43 -9.68 5.83
CA VAL A 82 -7.98 -9.00 7.01
C VAL A 82 -6.83 -8.65 7.94
N TYR A 83 -6.67 -7.37 8.21
CA TYR A 83 -5.63 -6.84 9.09
C TYR A 83 -6.25 -6.19 10.33
N GLY A 84 -5.74 -6.54 11.51
CA GLY A 84 -5.89 -5.71 12.68
C GLY A 84 -4.84 -4.63 12.66
N VAL A 85 -5.23 -3.38 12.54
CA VAL A 85 -4.32 -2.27 12.31
C VAL A 85 -4.30 -1.33 13.51
N ARG A 86 -3.10 -0.96 13.94
CA ARG A 86 -2.86 0.14 14.88
C ARG A 86 -2.10 1.26 14.19
N ASP A 87 -2.60 2.45 14.34
CA ASP A 87 -2.12 3.64 13.68
C ASP A 87 -1.83 4.74 14.71
N TRP A 88 -0.57 5.15 14.76
CA TRP A 88 -0.11 6.24 15.61
C TRP A 88 0.24 7.47 14.79
N ASP A 89 -0.27 8.62 15.21
CA ASP A 89 0.16 9.94 14.77
C ASP A 89 1.05 10.57 15.83
N ILE A 90 2.31 10.83 15.48
CA ILE A 90 3.36 11.26 16.38
C ILE A 90 3.74 12.69 16.04
N ALA A 91 3.63 13.59 17.03
CA ALA A 91 4.00 14.99 16.89
C ALA A 91 5.52 15.18 16.78
N PRO A 92 6.01 16.36 16.30
CA PRO A 92 7.44 16.63 16.15
C PRO A 92 8.26 16.47 17.42
N ASN A 93 7.65 16.65 18.57
CA ASN A 93 8.29 16.47 19.89
C ASN A 93 8.32 15.01 20.38
N GLY A 94 7.93 14.06 19.52
CA GLY A 94 7.88 12.64 19.85
C GLY A 94 6.64 12.20 20.66
N LYS A 95 5.73 13.12 20.98
CA LYS A 95 4.50 12.78 21.72
C LYS A 95 3.46 12.20 20.77
N LEU A 96 2.75 11.18 21.27
CA LEU A 96 1.60 10.61 20.59
C LEU A 96 0.44 11.64 20.57
N SER A 97 -0.04 11.95 19.37
CA SER A 97 -1.20 12.84 19.17
C SER A 97 -2.49 12.05 19.07
N TYR A 98 -2.49 10.99 18.27
CA TYR A 98 -3.64 10.13 18.03
C TYR A 98 -3.21 8.69 17.96
N GLN A 99 -4.10 7.79 18.37
CA GLN A 99 -4.02 6.37 18.11
C GLN A 99 -5.39 5.89 17.66
N TYR A 100 -5.39 5.19 16.53
CA TYR A 100 -6.58 4.52 16.02
C TYR A 100 -6.30 3.02 15.92
N ASP A 101 -7.26 2.22 16.37
CA ASP A 101 -7.28 0.78 16.09
C ASP A 101 -8.47 0.53 15.15
N PHE A 102 -8.21 -0.19 14.09
CA PHE A 102 -9.24 -0.54 13.11
C PHE A 102 -8.95 -1.88 12.45
N ILE A 103 -9.96 -2.42 11.83
CA ILE A 103 -9.82 -3.56 10.95
C ILE A 103 -9.85 -3.06 9.52
N TRP A 104 -8.93 -3.54 8.71
CA TRP A 104 -8.90 -3.37 7.28
C TRP A 104 -9.14 -4.73 6.64
N ALA A 105 -10.20 -4.86 5.86
CA ALA A 105 -10.50 -6.05 5.07
C ALA A 105 -10.52 -5.69 3.59
N GLU A 106 -10.00 -6.57 2.78
CA GLU A 106 -9.98 -6.45 1.33
C GLU A 106 -10.31 -7.79 0.69
N GLN A 107 -11.09 -7.75 -0.39
CA GLN A 107 -11.44 -8.89 -1.21
C GLN A 107 -11.33 -8.49 -2.67
N ASN A 108 -10.44 -9.13 -3.40
CA ASN A 108 -10.36 -9.02 -4.85
C ASN A 108 -11.54 -9.75 -5.50
N THR A 109 -12.03 -9.23 -6.62
CA THR A 109 -13.12 -9.84 -7.39
C THR A 109 -12.63 -10.36 -8.74
N VAL A 110 -11.45 -9.93 -9.15
CA VAL A 110 -10.76 -10.39 -10.35
C VAL A 110 -9.30 -10.69 -10.05
N GLY A 111 -8.67 -11.50 -10.87
CA GLY A 111 -7.28 -11.88 -10.70
C GLY A 111 -7.06 -12.80 -9.51
N LEU A 112 -8.06 -13.61 -9.15
CA LEU A 112 -8.00 -14.54 -8.03
C LEU A 112 -6.99 -15.66 -8.35
N VAL A 113 -6.09 -15.91 -7.41
CA VAL A 113 -5.00 -16.89 -7.57
C VAL A 113 -5.19 -18.16 -6.75
N SER A 114 -5.98 -18.09 -5.66
CA SER A 114 -6.26 -19.20 -4.77
C SER A 114 -7.58 -19.91 -5.06
N LYS A 115 -8.34 -19.44 -6.04
CA LYS A 115 -9.68 -19.97 -6.39
C LYS A 115 -9.63 -20.68 -7.75
N PRO A 116 -10.59 -21.63 -8.00
CA PRO A 116 -10.68 -22.31 -9.31
C PRO A 116 -10.97 -21.37 -10.48
N SER A 117 -11.72 -20.29 -10.25
CA SER A 117 -11.97 -19.23 -11.22
C SER A 117 -11.16 -17.99 -10.87
N PRO A 118 -10.56 -17.30 -11.84
CA PRO A 118 -9.89 -16.02 -11.60
C PRO A 118 -10.87 -14.86 -11.37
N TYR A 119 -12.17 -15.13 -11.41
CA TYR A 119 -13.23 -14.13 -11.24
C TYR A 119 -14.25 -14.56 -10.19
N GLN A 120 -14.72 -13.59 -9.41
CA GLN A 120 -15.94 -13.74 -8.63
C GLN A 120 -17.12 -13.54 -9.57
N GLU A 121 -18.00 -14.53 -9.67
CA GLU A 121 -19.16 -14.49 -10.55
C GLU A 121 -20.05 -13.29 -10.26
N GLY A 122 -20.34 -12.52 -11.30
CA GLY A 122 -21.20 -11.33 -11.23
C GLY A 122 -20.51 -10.04 -10.77
N ASP A 123 -19.20 -10.09 -10.46
CA ASP A 123 -18.41 -8.95 -10.01
C ASP A 123 -17.19 -8.67 -10.91
N GLU A 124 -17.19 -9.15 -12.15
CA GLU A 124 -16.06 -9.04 -13.09
C GLU A 124 -15.82 -7.57 -13.55
N ASP A 125 -16.79 -6.69 -13.36
CA ASP A 125 -16.70 -5.26 -13.60
C ASP A 125 -16.07 -4.48 -12.43
N LYS A 126 -15.80 -5.17 -11.33
CA LYS A 126 -15.15 -4.63 -10.14
C LYS A 126 -13.71 -5.15 -10.04
N LEU A 127 -12.87 -4.43 -9.36
CA LEU A 127 -11.51 -4.84 -9.05
C LEU A 127 -11.43 -5.47 -7.66
N ARG A 128 -12.07 -4.81 -6.67
CA ARG A 128 -12.08 -5.27 -5.28
C ARG A 128 -13.11 -4.54 -4.45
N TYR A 129 -13.43 -5.12 -3.32
CA TYR A 129 -14.06 -4.48 -2.17
C TYR A 129 -13.02 -4.22 -1.09
N GLN A 130 -13.11 -3.08 -0.43
CA GLN A 130 -12.22 -2.71 0.66
C GLN A 130 -13.03 -2.09 1.79
N ALA A 131 -12.95 -2.66 2.97
CA ALA A 131 -13.68 -2.19 4.14
C ALA A 131 -12.70 -1.81 5.26
N VAL A 132 -13.05 -0.73 5.97
CA VAL A 132 -12.34 -0.29 7.18
C VAL A 132 -13.39 -0.02 8.25
N TRP A 133 -13.19 -0.55 9.46
CA TRP A 133 -14.03 -0.19 10.59
C TRP A 133 -13.21 0.01 11.85
N PHE A 134 -13.48 1.12 12.53
CA PHE A 134 -12.75 1.55 13.71
C PHE A 134 -13.24 0.83 14.96
N THR A 135 -12.29 0.35 15.76
CA THR A 135 -12.54 -0.29 17.07
C THR A 135 -12.12 0.58 18.24
N SER A 136 -11.24 1.55 18.02
CA SER A 136 -10.72 2.48 19.00
C SER A 136 -10.25 3.78 18.30
N PRO A 137 -10.28 4.93 18.94
CA PRO A 137 -10.81 5.26 20.25
C PRO A 137 -12.35 5.31 20.30
N THR A 138 -12.93 5.61 21.46
CA THR A 138 -14.38 5.57 21.68
C THR A 138 -15.18 6.47 20.74
N ASP A 139 -14.67 7.62 20.40
CA ASP A 139 -15.29 8.60 19.48
C ASP A 139 -15.29 8.14 18.01
N ALA A 140 -14.35 7.30 17.61
CA ALA A 140 -14.29 6.72 16.28
C ALA A 140 -14.95 5.33 16.20
N LYS A 141 -15.11 4.65 17.34
CA LYS A 141 -15.58 3.27 17.41
C LYS A 141 -16.93 3.07 16.72
N GLY A 142 -16.98 2.07 15.85
CA GLY A 142 -18.17 1.73 15.06
C GLY A 142 -18.30 2.53 13.75
N THR A 143 -17.47 3.54 13.52
CA THR A 143 -17.35 4.15 12.19
C THR A 143 -16.81 3.11 11.21
N ALA A 144 -17.46 2.97 10.08
CA ALA A 144 -17.08 2.01 9.05
C ALA A 144 -17.18 2.62 7.65
N PHE A 145 -16.30 2.19 6.78
CA PHE A 145 -16.25 2.60 5.38
C PHE A 145 -16.16 1.36 4.48
N LEU A 146 -16.84 1.42 3.36
CA LEU A 146 -16.76 0.42 2.29
C LEU A 146 -16.45 1.13 0.98
N ASN A 147 -15.33 0.79 0.35
CA ASN A 147 -15.00 1.17 -1.01
C ASN A 147 -15.31 0.03 -1.96
N THR A 148 -15.98 0.33 -3.07
CA THR A 148 -16.13 -0.55 -4.22
C THR A 148 -15.26 -0.01 -5.35
N TRP A 149 -14.21 -0.74 -5.70
CA TRP A 149 -13.28 -0.37 -6.75
C TRP A 149 -13.72 -0.96 -8.07
N HIS A 150 -13.82 -0.12 -9.11
CA HIS A 150 -14.16 -0.56 -10.45
C HIS A 150 -12.96 -1.19 -11.14
N TYR A 151 -13.20 -2.18 -12.01
CA TYR A 151 -12.16 -2.68 -12.90
C TYR A 151 -11.71 -1.60 -13.89
N ASP A 152 -12.64 -0.80 -14.40
CA ASP A 152 -12.34 0.38 -15.21
C ASP A 152 -11.62 1.45 -14.38
N GLN A 153 -10.33 1.54 -14.54
CA GLN A 153 -9.45 2.41 -13.79
C GLN A 153 -9.61 3.92 -14.09
N ARG A 154 -10.49 4.28 -15.01
CA ARG A 154 -10.91 5.67 -15.25
C ARG A 154 -11.96 6.13 -14.25
N LYS A 155 -12.60 5.19 -13.55
CA LYS A 155 -13.69 5.47 -12.60
C LYS A 155 -13.15 5.59 -11.19
N PHE A 156 -13.67 6.57 -10.47
CA PHE A 156 -13.44 6.66 -9.03
C PHE A 156 -14.21 5.56 -8.30
N PRO A 157 -13.67 5.04 -7.16
CA PRO A 157 -14.39 4.06 -6.35
C PRO A 157 -15.65 4.67 -5.75
N GLU A 158 -16.62 3.85 -5.46
CA GLU A 158 -17.77 4.22 -4.63
C GLU A 158 -17.37 4.08 -3.16
N LEU A 159 -17.68 5.10 -2.36
CA LEU A 159 -17.40 5.11 -0.93
C LEU A 159 -18.68 5.27 -0.12
N LEU A 160 -19.04 4.21 0.59
CA LEU A 160 -20.08 4.22 1.61
C LEU A 160 -19.45 4.36 2.99
N GLY A 161 -20.06 5.16 3.85
CA GLY A 161 -19.62 5.28 5.23
C GLY A 161 -20.79 5.21 6.20
N TYR A 162 -20.62 4.42 7.26
CA TYR A 162 -21.50 4.39 8.41
C TYR A 162 -20.88 5.19 9.55
N LEU A 163 -21.58 6.22 9.99
CA LEU A 163 -21.20 7.06 11.12
C LEU A 163 -22.18 6.82 12.27
N PRO A 164 -21.74 6.27 13.40
CA PRO A 164 -22.62 5.93 14.53
C PRO A 164 -23.47 7.09 15.03
N ALA A 165 -22.92 8.30 15.03
CA ALA A 165 -23.64 9.52 15.44
C ALA A 165 -24.91 9.79 14.62
N PHE A 166 -24.92 9.37 13.35
CA PHE A 166 -26.04 9.55 12.44
C PHE A 166 -26.89 8.28 12.28
N LYS A 167 -26.42 7.13 12.76
CA LYS A 167 -27.07 5.80 12.69
C LYS A 167 -27.54 5.44 11.28
N ARG A 168 -26.80 5.86 10.26
CA ARG A 168 -27.13 5.58 8.85
C ARG A 168 -25.90 5.56 7.95
N VAL A 169 -26.01 4.86 6.85
CA VAL A 169 -25.04 4.84 5.77
C VAL A 169 -25.18 6.08 4.90
N ARG A 170 -24.08 6.64 4.43
CA ARG A 170 -24.02 7.76 3.50
C ARG A 170 -23.00 7.48 2.39
N ASN A 171 -23.26 8.05 1.22
CA ASN A 171 -22.28 8.14 0.16
C ASN A 171 -21.33 9.30 0.44
N PHE A 172 -20.04 9.06 0.23
CA PHE A 172 -18.99 10.07 0.32
C PHE A 172 -18.44 10.38 -1.07
N PRO A 173 -18.14 11.66 -1.38
CA PRO A 173 -17.47 12.02 -2.63
C PRO A 173 -16.08 11.36 -2.70
N THR A 174 -15.77 10.73 -3.81
CA THR A 174 -14.49 10.03 -3.99
C THR A 174 -13.53 10.72 -4.94
N ASN A 175 -13.97 11.79 -5.58
CA ASN A 175 -13.10 12.67 -6.37
C ASN A 175 -12.29 13.67 -5.51
N GLN A 176 -12.56 13.75 -4.21
CA GLN A 176 -11.85 14.58 -3.21
C GLN A 176 -11.00 13.70 -2.30
N ARG A 177 -10.02 13.03 -2.88
CA ARG A 177 -9.21 12.04 -2.17
C ARG A 177 -8.04 12.63 -1.38
N PHE A 178 -7.88 13.95 -1.37
CA PHE A 178 -6.80 14.66 -0.68
C PHE A 178 -7.25 15.29 0.64
N GLU A 179 -8.29 14.72 1.26
CA GLU A 179 -8.79 15.16 2.56
C GLU A 179 -8.67 14.02 3.58
N PRO A 180 -8.46 14.34 4.87
CA PRO A 180 -8.43 13.34 5.93
C PRO A 180 -9.76 12.60 6.02
N LEU A 181 -9.71 11.27 6.15
CA LEU A 181 -10.91 10.45 6.28
C LEU A 181 -11.61 10.64 7.63
N VAL A 182 -10.83 10.87 8.68
CA VAL A 182 -11.30 11.16 10.04
C VAL A 182 -10.49 12.32 10.63
N PRO A 183 -11.06 13.07 11.59
CA PRO A 183 -10.36 14.19 12.20
C PRO A 183 -9.02 13.77 12.85
N GLY A 184 -7.99 14.60 12.67
CA GLY A 184 -6.68 14.38 13.28
C GLY A 184 -5.78 13.38 12.56
N ILE A 185 -6.26 12.71 11.53
CA ILE A 185 -5.43 11.89 10.64
C ILE A 185 -4.78 12.80 9.59
N THR A 186 -3.47 12.74 9.47
CA THR A 186 -2.72 13.43 8.41
C THR A 186 -2.70 12.66 7.09
N PHE A 187 -3.33 11.50 7.07
CA PHE A 187 -3.40 10.60 5.93
C PHE A 187 -4.62 10.93 5.05
N PHE A 188 -4.37 11.06 3.75
CA PHE A 188 -5.40 11.19 2.73
C PHE A 188 -5.65 9.84 2.05
N LEU A 189 -6.81 9.65 1.45
CA LEU A 189 -7.08 8.44 0.65
C LEU A 189 -6.05 8.28 -0.49
N SER A 190 -5.63 9.39 -1.12
CA SER A 190 -4.61 9.38 -2.18
C SER A 190 -3.18 9.20 -1.68
N ASP A 191 -2.94 9.26 -0.40
CA ASP A 191 -1.62 8.94 0.16
C ASP A 191 -1.30 7.45 0.00
N ALA A 192 -2.33 6.64 -0.14
CA ALA A 192 -2.20 5.23 -0.51
C ALA A 192 -2.27 5.02 -2.03
N TRP A 193 -1.75 5.96 -2.82
CA TRP A 193 -1.78 5.90 -4.29
C TRP A 193 -1.41 4.52 -4.85
N ALA A 194 -0.30 3.96 -4.36
CA ALA A 194 0.14 2.63 -4.78
C ALA A 194 -0.81 1.49 -4.36
N ALA A 195 -1.68 1.72 -3.40
CA ALA A 195 -2.60 0.74 -2.86
C ALA A 195 -4.06 1.01 -3.24
N GLY A 196 -4.35 2.14 -3.88
CA GLY A 196 -5.75 2.45 -3.93
C GLY A 196 -6.26 3.41 -4.99
N ASP A 197 -5.50 4.33 -5.52
CA ASP A 197 -6.07 5.21 -6.54
C ASP A 197 -6.20 4.51 -7.89
N PRO A 198 -7.30 4.71 -8.62
CA PRO A 198 -7.44 4.18 -9.97
C PRO A 198 -6.33 4.72 -10.87
N MET A 199 -5.58 3.84 -11.50
CA MET A 199 -4.35 4.23 -12.21
C MET A 199 -4.58 5.21 -13.36
N LEU A 200 -5.75 5.22 -13.98
CA LEU A 200 -6.08 6.11 -15.09
C LEU A 200 -6.66 7.46 -14.65
N THR A 201 -6.82 7.69 -13.34
CA THR A 201 -7.04 9.04 -12.78
C THR A 201 -5.71 9.78 -12.56
N TRP A 202 -4.62 9.07 -12.65
CA TRP A 202 -3.26 9.54 -12.80
C TRP A 202 -2.82 9.33 -14.25
N GLY A 203 -1.79 10.03 -14.68
CA GLY A 203 -1.30 9.90 -16.06
C GLY A 203 0.11 10.44 -16.20
N ASN A 204 0.57 10.54 -17.45
CA ASN A 204 1.92 10.98 -17.78
C ASN A 204 2.99 10.18 -17.00
N TYR A 205 2.75 8.89 -16.86
CA TYR A 205 3.68 7.98 -16.20
C TYR A 205 5.04 8.01 -16.88
N LYS A 206 6.10 8.15 -16.08
CA LYS A 206 7.48 8.17 -16.58
C LYS A 206 8.37 7.30 -15.71
N VAL A 207 9.13 6.44 -16.36
CA VAL A 207 10.31 5.84 -15.74
C VAL A 207 11.41 6.88 -15.77
N ILE A 208 11.84 7.38 -14.61
CA ILE A 208 12.88 8.40 -14.50
C ILE A 208 14.28 7.78 -14.25
N GLY A 209 14.35 6.50 -14.09
CA GLY A 209 15.58 5.74 -13.98
C GLY A 209 15.44 4.46 -13.19
N THR A 210 16.53 3.73 -13.17
CA THR A 210 16.72 2.50 -12.39
C THR A 210 17.94 2.69 -11.50
N LYS A 211 17.85 2.27 -10.23
CA LYS A 211 18.96 2.45 -9.27
C LYS A 211 18.81 1.55 -8.05
N PRO A 212 19.89 1.31 -7.29
CA PRO A 212 19.77 0.74 -5.95
C PRO A 212 19.01 1.68 -4.99
N HIS A 213 18.25 1.10 -4.07
CA HIS A 213 17.50 1.87 -3.08
C HIS A 213 17.38 1.14 -1.74
N LEU A 214 17.34 1.91 -0.64
CA LEU A 214 17.10 1.36 0.68
C LEU A 214 15.60 1.19 0.93
N GLY A 215 15.13 -0.04 0.84
CA GLY A 215 13.76 -0.43 1.17
C GLY A 215 13.59 -0.73 2.66
N ALA A 216 12.44 -0.40 3.22
CA ALA A 216 12.12 -0.81 4.57
C ALA A 216 11.81 -2.32 4.61
N VAL A 217 12.32 -2.99 5.62
CA VAL A 217 11.97 -4.38 5.94
C VAL A 217 11.50 -4.48 7.37
N SER A 218 10.55 -5.36 7.63
CA SER A 218 10.27 -5.79 8.98
C SER A 218 11.29 -6.86 9.32
N GLY A 219 11.99 -6.74 10.42
CA GLY A 219 12.89 -7.77 10.88
C GLY A 219 12.15 -9.12 10.96
N ASN A 220 11.70 -9.51 12.11
CA ASN A 220 10.81 -10.66 12.25
C ASN A 220 9.37 -10.19 12.43
N TRP A 221 8.47 -10.66 11.60
CA TRP A 221 7.05 -10.48 11.84
C TRP A 221 6.52 -11.65 12.66
N THR A 222 6.50 -11.45 13.96
CA THR A 222 6.21 -12.51 14.92
C THR A 222 4.96 -12.21 15.75
N GLY A 223 4.12 -11.29 15.29
CA GLY A 223 2.97 -10.88 16.08
C GLY A 223 3.38 -10.43 17.48
N LYS A 224 2.90 -11.09 18.51
CA LYS A 224 3.16 -10.74 19.92
C LYS A 224 4.62 -10.80 20.35
N ARG A 225 5.47 -11.52 19.64
CA ARG A 225 6.90 -11.63 19.94
C ARG A 225 7.75 -10.55 19.26
N ASN A 226 7.17 -9.75 18.38
CA ASN A 226 7.88 -8.64 17.77
C ASN A 226 7.99 -7.50 18.78
N PRO A 227 9.21 -7.14 19.25
CA PRO A 227 9.39 -6.11 20.27
C PRO A 227 8.94 -4.71 19.78
N ASN A 228 8.89 -4.52 18.47
CA ASN A 228 8.47 -3.26 17.85
C ASN A 228 6.98 -3.23 17.46
N TRP A 229 6.24 -4.26 17.83
CA TRP A 229 4.87 -4.39 17.36
C TRP A 229 3.97 -3.28 17.90
N GLU A 230 4.05 -2.99 19.19
CA GLU A 230 3.13 -2.04 19.75
C GLU A 230 3.62 -0.59 19.75
N ARG A 231 4.84 -0.30 20.25
CA ARG A 231 5.09 1.11 20.56
C ARG A 231 6.51 1.57 20.87
N GLU A 232 7.19 0.83 21.66
CA GLU A 232 8.28 1.23 22.58
C GLU A 232 9.42 1.95 21.93
N VAL A 233 9.46 1.91 20.66
CA VAL A 233 10.54 2.49 19.86
C VAL A 233 10.09 3.68 19.02
N HIS A 234 8.92 4.24 19.31
CA HIS A 234 8.53 5.49 18.69
C HIS A 234 8.67 6.67 19.67
N GLY A 235 8.83 7.87 19.11
CA GLY A 235 9.09 9.06 19.90
C GLY A 235 10.58 9.32 20.04
N GLY A 236 11.13 9.17 21.20
CA GLY A 236 12.50 9.53 21.54
C GLY A 236 12.61 10.91 22.24
N PRO A 237 13.79 11.54 22.30
CA PRO A 237 13.95 12.88 22.82
C PRO A 237 13.05 13.91 22.12
N GLU A 238 12.80 15.03 22.79
CA GLU A 238 12.00 16.10 22.19
C GLU A 238 12.56 16.54 20.83
N GLY A 239 11.66 16.65 19.83
CA GLY A 239 12.03 16.93 18.44
C GLY A 239 12.40 15.70 17.63
N GLN A 240 12.43 14.51 18.22
CA GLN A 240 12.69 13.26 17.52
C GLN A 240 11.40 12.43 17.43
N THR A 241 10.99 12.10 16.22
CA THR A 241 9.81 11.29 15.94
C THR A 241 10.14 9.91 15.41
N PHE A 242 11.42 9.56 15.39
CA PHE A 242 11.91 8.32 14.81
C PHE A 242 12.51 7.39 15.85
N PHE A 243 12.60 6.16 15.44
CA PHE A 243 13.03 5.00 16.18
C PHE A 243 13.90 4.12 15.28
N GLU A 244 14.33 3.00 15.79
CA GLU A 244 15.10 2.03 15.03
C GLU A 244 14.30 1.51 13.83
N ASP A 245 14.98 1.41 12.70
CA ASP A 245 14.40 0.99 11.44
C ASP A 245 15.38 0.10 10.68
N TYR A 246 14.87 -0.97 10.13
CA TYR A 246 15.64 -1.92 9.34
C TYR A 246 15.48 -1.61 7.86
N LYS A 247 16.60 -1.59 7.13
CA LYS A 247 16.64 -1.35 5.69
C LYS A 247 17.39 -2.46 4.98
N GLU A 248 16.84 -2.86 3.84
CA GLU A 248 17.50 -3.70 2.87
C GLU A 248 18.01 -2.82 1.72
N LEU A 249 19.25 -3.04 1.27
CA LEU A 249 19.71 -2.43 0.03
C LEU A 249 19.18 -3.24 -1.14
N VAL A 250 18.04 -2.85 -1.66
CA VAL A 250 17.46 -3.44 -2.88
C VAL A 250 18.35 -3.07 -4.06
N PRO A 251 18.87 -4.06 -4.79
CA PRO A 251 19.91 -3.81 -5.81
C PRO A 251 19.39 -3.01 -7.00
N GLU A 252 18.11 -3.17 -7.33
CA GLU A 252 17.51 -2.51 -8.47
C GLU A 252 16.05 -2.16 -8.21
N VAL A 253 15.72 -0.88 -8.39
CA VAL A 253 14.34 -0.38 -8.37
C VAL A 253 14.08 0.45 -9.61
N ILE A 254 12.87 0.31 -10.17
CA ILE A 254 12.35 1.23 -11.17
C ILE A 254 11.77 2.44 -10.45
N VAL A 255 12.16 3.63 -10.85
CA VAL A 255 11.63 4.87 -10.27
C VAL A 255 10.59 5.45 -11.23
N VAL A 256 9.35 5.51 -10.79
CA VAL A 256 8.20 5.96 -11.59
C VAL A 256 7.60 7.23 -11.02
N GLU A 257 7.37 8.22 -11.87
CA GLU A 257 6.57 9.41 -11.58
C GLU A 257 5.27 9.39 -12.39
N ALA A 258 4.25 10.06 -11.86
CA ALA A 258 2.98 10.31 -12.55
C ALA A 258 2.43 11.70 -12.22
N GLU A 259 1.35 12.10 -12.87
CA GLU A 259 0.67 13.37 -12.65
C GLU A 259 -0.81 13.12 -12.31
N PRO A 260 -1.41 13.94 -11.41
CA PRO A 260 -2.79 13.76 -10.96
C PRO A 260 -3.78 14.33 -11.99
N ILE A 261 -3.87 13.75 -13.18
CA ILE A 261 -4.69 14.27 -14.30
C ILE A 261 -6.19 14.27 -14.01
N GLY A 262 -6.67 13.33 -13.20
CA GLY A 262 -8.06 13.26 -12.75
C GLY A 262 -8.40 14.18 -11.57
N TYR A 263 -7.42 14.93 -11.04
CA TYR A 263 -7.54 15.73 -9.84
C TYR A 263 -7.08 17.19 -10.04
N PRO A 264 -7.88 18.04 -10.69
CA PRO A 264 -7.42 19.40 -11.08
C PRO A 264 -7.02 20.29 -9.91
N ARG A 265 -7.48 19.97 -8.70
CA ARG A 265 -7.18 20.71 -7.46
C ARG A 265 -6.26 19.95 -6.51
N ALA A 266 -5.62 18.86 -6.95
CA ALA A 266 -4.70 18.12 -6.12
C ALA A 266 -3.65 19.03 -5.48
N PRO A 267 -3.39 18.93 -4.19
CA PRO A 267 -2.28 19.63 -3.54
C PRO A 267 -0.93 19.00 -3.88
N VAL A 268 -0.93 17.80 -4.42
CA VAL A 268 0.22 17.05 -4.90
C VAL A 268 0.46 17.37 -6.36
N SER A 269 1.69 17.72 -6.73
CA SER A 269 2.09 17.94 -8.12
C SER A 269 2.40 16.62 -8.82
N LYS A 270 3.07 15.72 -8.11
CA LYS A 270 3.41 14.37 -8.57
C LYS A 270 3.72 13.44 -7.39
N PRO A 271 3.45 12.15 -7.51
CA PRO A 271 4.04 11.10 -6.74
C PRO A 271 5.30 10.56 -7.42
N ARG A 272 6.16 9.92 -6.64
CA ARG A 272 7.30 9.15 -7.10
C ARG A 272 7.37 7.83 -6.35
N ALA A 273 7.18 6.73 -7.04
CA ALA A 273 7.29 5.39 -6.49
C ALA A 273 8.65 4.77 -6.83
N TYR A 274 9.21 4.05 -5.88
CA TYR A 274 10.40 3.23 -6.01
C TYR A 274 9.98 1.78 -5.96
N ILE A 275 9.98 1.10 -7.09
CA ILE A 275 9.40 -0.23 -7.28
C ILE A 275 10.52 -1.24 -7.40
N ASP A 276 10.54 -2.22 -6.51
CA ASP A 276 11.48 -3.34 -6.52
C ASP A 276 11.23 -4.24 -7.74
N VAL A 277 12.22 -4.38 -8.61
CA VAL A 277 12.09 -5.19 -9.85
C VAL A 277 11.88 -6.67 -9.56
N ARG A 278 12.27 -7.16 -8.37
CA ARG A 278 12.15 -8.58 -8.01
C ARG A 278 10.71 -9.03 -7.83
N ASN A 279 9.82 -8.12 -7.39
CA ASN A 279 8.42 -8.46 -7.09
C ASN A 279 7.41 -7.40 -7.53
N MET A 280 7.85 -6.32 -8.14
CA MET A 280 7.00 -5.21 -8.57
C MET A 280 6.20 -4.57 -7.42
N MET A 281 6.75 -4.58 -6.19
CA MET A 281 6.19 -3.85 -5.06
C MET A 281 6.91 -2.53 -4.86
N TYR A 282 6.17 -1.49 -4.47
CA TYR A 282 6.83 -0.26 -4.05
C TYR A 282 7.46 -0.43 -2.66
N ILE A 283 8.69 0.04 -2.51
CA ILE A 283 9.45 -0.01 -1.26
C ILE A 283 9.69 1.38 -0.67
N SER A 284 9.35 2.39 -1.42
CA SER A 284 9.36 3.79 -1.00
C SER A 284 8.45 4.59 -1.93
N TYR A 285 7.87 5.63 -1.40
CA TYR A 285 6.96 6.48 -2.13
C TYR A 285 7.06 7.90 -1.61
N LEU A 286 7.18 8.86 -2.51
CA LEU A 286 7.26 10.28 -2.20
C LEU A 286 6.10 11.02 -2.86
N THR A 287 5.53 12.00 -2.18
CA THR A 287 4.68 13.01 -2.80
C THR A 287 5.37 14.36 -2.81
N PHE A 288 5.14 15.12 -3.87
CA PHE A 288 5.68 16.47 -4.04
C PHE A 288 4.53 17.47 -3.98
N ALA A 289 4.70 18.54 -3.20
CA ALA A 289 3.80 19.67 -3.19
C ALA A 289 3.78 20.39 -4.56
N ARG A 290 2.81 21.25 -4.78
CA ARG A 290 2.69 22.00 -6.06
C ARG A 290 3.92 22.83 -6.42
N ARG A 291 4.69 23.27 -5.43
CA ARG A 291 5.94 24.03 -5.63
C ARG A 291 7.15 23.15 -5.93
N GLY A 292 6.98 21.83 -5.91
CA GLY A 292 8.03 20.86 -6.22
C GLY A 292 8.84 20.36 -5.02
N GLU A 293 8.56 20.82 -3.80
CA GLU A 293 9.20 20.31 -2.60
C GLU A 293 8.63 18.93 -2.23
N ILE A 294 9.44 18.06 -1.65
CA ILE A 294 8.95 16.81 -1.08
C ILE A 294 8.04 17.15 0.09
N TRP A 295 6.81 16.63 0.03
CA TRP A 295 5.83 16.80 1.08
C TRP A 295 5.79 15.62 2.03
N LYS A 296 5.50 14.42 1.51
CA LYS A 296 5.38 13.21 2.32
C LYS A 296 6.28 12.10 1.81
N SER A 297 6.76 11.29 2.73
CA SER A 297 7.53 10.08 2.45
C SER A 297 6.85 8.88 3.09
N PHE A 298 6.60 7.84 2.31
CA PHE A 298 6.02 6.59 2.72
C PHE A 298 7.05 5.48 2.60
N GLN A 299 7.13 4.64 3.61
CA GLN A 299 8.06 3.52 3.66
C GLN A 299 7.31 2.29 4.16
N PRO A 300 6.71 1.50 3.24
CA PRO A 300 6.13 0.22 3.57
C PRO A 300 7.22 -0.79 3.88
N ALA A 301 6.92 -1.73 4.75
CA ALA A 301 7.78 -2.87 5.03
C ALA A 301 6.99 -4.17 4.85
N TYR A 302 7.66 -5.17 4.32
CA TYR A 302 7.10 -6.48 4.02
C TYR A 302 7.93 -7.56 4.71
N SER A 303 7.30 -8.67 5.07
CA SER A 303 7.97 -9.81 5.70
C SER A 303 7.15 -11.08 5.59
N HIS A 304 7.81 -12.20 5.89
CA HIS A 304 7.14 -13.46 6.17
C HIS A 304 6.74 -13.53 7.64
N TYR A 305 5.60 -14.18 7.92
CA TYR A 305 5.24 -14.51 9.28
C TYR A 305 6.18 -15.61 9.81
N ASN A 306 6.77 -15.34 10.95
CA ASN A 306 7.65 -16.26 11.65
C ASN A 306 7.45 -16.11 13.17
N ASP A 307 6.84 -17.10 13.80
CA ASP A 307 6.63 -17.15 15.25
C ASP A 307 7.29 -18.40 15.85
N GLY A 308 8.61 -18.51 15.69
CA GLY A 308 9.38 -19.69 16.11
C GLY A 308 8.96 -20.94 15.31
N ASP A 309 8.45 -21.93 16.01
CA ASP A 309 7.97 -23.17 15.40
C ASP A 309 6.53 -23.05 14.83
N ALA A 310 5.84 -21.93 15.08
CA ALA A 310 4.52 -21.70 14.53
C ALA A 310 4.65 -21.20 13.09
N VAL A 311 4.02 -21.90 12.16
CA VAL A 311 4.01 -21.59 10.75
C VAL A 311 2.59 -21.24 10.35
N TYR A 312 2.45 -20.09 9.69
CA TYR A 312 1.18 -19.73 9.07
C TYR A 312 1.12 -20.36 7.68
N LEU A 313 -0.02 -20.93 7.30
CA LEU A 313 -0.24 -21.77 6.12
C LEU A 313 0.48 -23.12 6.27
N ASP A 314 1.72 -23.24 5.84
CA ASP A 314 2.56 -24.42 5.99
C ASP A 314 4.05 -24.03 6.02
N ALA A 315 4.92 -25.02 6.32
CA ALA A 315 6.35 -24.77 6.48
C ALA A 315 7.04 -24.39 5.16
N ALA A 316 6.50 -24.83 4.03
CA ALA A 316 7.07 -24.54 2.71
C ALA A 316 6.65 -23.16 2.19
N HIS A 317 5.46 -22.69 2.58
CA HIS A 317 4.84 -21.47 2.05
C HIS A 317 4.38 -20.53 3.19
N PRO A 318 5.32 -19.88 3.91
CA PRO A 318 4.96 -18.97 4.99
C PRO A 318 4.18 -17.77 4.44
N LEU A 319 3.25 -17.25 5.24
CA LEU A 319 2.49 -16.07 4.88
C LEU A 319 3.43 -14.87 4.69
N TRP A 320 3.43 -14.30 3.49
CA TRP A 320 4.07 -13.03 3.19
C TRP A 320 3.04 -11.90 3.19
N SER A 321 3.37 -10.77 3.78
CA SER A 321 2.46 -9.61 3.79
C SER A 321 3.19 -8.30 4.04
N GLY A 322 2.48 -7.19 3.79
CA GLY A 322 2.81 -5.89 4.34
C GLY A 322 2.63 -5.90 5.86
N THR A 323 3.58 -5.37 6.59
CA THR A 323 3.62 -5.45 8.05
C THR A 323 3.57 -4.10 8.73
N ARG A 324 4.01 -3.05 8.05
CA ARG A 324 3.93 -1.68 8.57
C ARG A 324 4.12 -0.66 7.45
N VAL A 325 3.66 0.56 7.72
CA VAL A 325 3.97 1.73 6.89
C VAL A 325 4.38 2.87 7.79
N HIS A 326 5.53 3.47 7.51
CA HIS A 326 5.95 4.73 8.10
C HIS A 326 5.69 5.88 7.13
N ILE A 327 5.01 6.90 7.61
CA ILE A 327 4.70 8.09 6.83
C ILE A 327 5.30 9.30 7.55
N LEU A 328 6.12 10.07 6.84
CA LEU A 328 6.68 11.32 7.32
C LEU A 328 6.11 12.46 6.51
N ASP A 329 5.47 13.40 7.19
CA ASP A 329 5.10 14.70 6.62
C ASP A 329 6.23 15.70 6.89
N LEU A 330 6.92 16.12 5.83
CA LEU A 330 8.07 17.02 5.89
C LEU A 330 7.70 18.48 6.13
N GLN A 331 6.44 18.86 5.89
CA GLN A 331 5.98 20.23 6.14
C GLN A 331 5.61 20.43 7.61
N THR A 332 5.04 19.42 8.23
CA THR A 332 4.59 19.48 9.63
C THR A 332 5.55 18.77 10.59
N HIS A 333 6.55 18.05 10.07
CA HIS A 333 7.46 17.17 10.80
C HIS A 333 6.73 16.11 11.65
N ARG A 334 5.49 15.80 11.29
CA ARG A 334 4.73 14.73 11.93
C ARG A 334 5.06 13.40 11.30
N MET A 335 5.02 12.38 12.10
CA MET A 335 5.21 11.03 11.66
C MET A 335 3.97 10.19 11.97
N ARG A 336 3.66 9.28 11.07
CA ARG A 336 2.63 8.28 11.25
C ARG A 336 3.25 6.89 11.14
N ARG A 337 2.83 6.01 12.02
CA ARG A 337 3.20 4.61 12.01
C ARG A 337 1.93 3.76 11.99
N VAL A 338 1.83 2.93 10.97
CA VAL A 338 0.76 1.96 10.78
C VAL A 338 1.36 0.57 10.88
N VAL A 339 0.86 -0.27 11.77
CA VAL A 339 1.31 -1.66 11.98
C VAL A 339 0.12 -2.60 12.12
#